data_d4ea5bd8409ad78d1ebfc2a0fce043fc
#
_entry.id   d4ea5bd8409ad78d1ebfc2a0fce043fc
#
_cell.length_a   1.000
_cell.length_b   1.000
_cell.length_c   1.000
_cell.angle_alpha   90.00
_cell.angle_beta   90.00
_cell.angle_gamma   90.00
#
_symmetry.space_group_name_H-M   'P 1'
#
loop_
_entity.id
_entity.type
_entity.pdbx_description
1 polymer ?
#
loop_
_entity_poly.entity_id
_entity_poly.type
_entity_poly.pdbx_seq_one_letter_code
_entity_poly.pdbx_strand_id
1 'polypeptide(L)'
;GRPLVIAMSADLADSTNISGFAKEYGGSKDMGLYDKIKNINSPLMPQGITEFANSGMLAGLATVNFNEDPYEEFNGYYGAMSTYGSFSYLKYGPIRLFSQIAQDSDLKVGKLIWVAGHSGPETAEDSRTHFGIFAPGVTQLFPDGHIINLHPWEHNEVAPALAAAMSTNVPIVALHLTRPPITVPDRKALGMASYKEASKGAYIIKDYDKNRPLEGVVIVRGTSSTNSLVSILPKIINEGPNVKIVAAISWGLFMAQNKEYRETIISENEWMDAMIITNGAIRLMHKWIANRIVEEYSMSPDFDNQWRTGGAVDEIITESKLDSDSVWDGIIKFTLERSKRLEALRTSISK
;
A
#
# COMPACT_ATOMS: atom_id res chain seq x y z
N GLY A 1 21.85 8.13 22.74
CA GLY A 1 21.14 6.86 22.93
C GLY A 1 21.29 6.00 21.68
N ARG A 2 20.98 4.72 21.77
CA ARG A 2 20.97 3.84 20.60
C ARG A 2 19.77 4.13 19.70
N PRO A 3 19.86 3.93 18.37
CA PRO A 3 18.72 4.07 17.49
C PRO A 3 17.66 3.02 17.81
N LEU A 4 16.38 3.39 17.71
CA LEU A 4 15.28 2.45 17.83
C LEU A 4 15.16 1.54 16.60
N VAL A 5 15.39 2.07 15.41
CA VAL A 5 15.28 1.37 14.14
C VAL A 5 16.64 1.20 13.49
N ILE A 6 16.96 -0.01 13.08
CA ILE A 6 18.08 -0.31 12.18
C ILE A 6 17.53 -0.57 10.80
N ALA A 7 18.09 0.08 9.79
CA ALA A 7 17.61 0.02 8.42
C ALA A 7 18.67 -0.59 7.48
N MET A 8 18.20 -1.34 6.49
CA MET A 8 19.02 -1.94 5.42
C MET A 8 18.29 -1.84 4.08
N SER A 9 19.02 -1.52 3.02
CA SER A 9 18.52 -1.56 1.65
C SER A 9 19.26 -2.62 0.85
N ALA A 10 18.54 -3.41 0.05
CA ALA A 10 19.16 -4.37 -0.85
C ALA A 10 19.68 -3.73 -2.16
N ASP A 11 19.41 -2.46 -2.36
CA ASP A 11 19.89 -1.63 -3.47
C ASP A 11 20.09 -0.19 -2.96
N LEU A 12 20.15 0.80 -3.86
CA LEU A 12 20.32 2.21 -3.48
C LEU A 12 19.19 2.67 -2.56
N ALA A 13 19.56 3.17 -1.39
CA ALA A 13 18.61 3.56 -0.35
C ALA A 13 17.64 4.66 -0.80
N ASP A 14 18.05 5.56 -1.68
CA ASP A 14 17.19 6.61 -2.25
C ASP A 14 16.11 6.02 -3.16
N SER A 15 16.51 5.16 -4.10
CA SER A 15 15.56 4.57 -5.05
C SER A 15 14.61 3.55 -4.41
N THR A 16 14.95 3.01 -3.25
CA THR A 16 14.11 2.07 -2.50
C THR A 16 13.33 2.72 -1.34
N ASN A 17 13.32 4.06 -1.27
CA ASN A 17 12.54 4.86 -0.31
C ASN A 17 12.91 4.65 1.17
N ILE A 18 14.21 4.44 1.50
CA ILE A 18 14.67 4.23 2.88
C ILE A 18 15.80 5.16 3.30
N SER A 19 16.32 5.99 2.42
CA SER A 19 17.42 6.92 2.70
C SER A 19 17.14 7.92 3.82
N GLY A 20 15.87 8.17 4.12
CA GLY A 20 15.45 9.04 5.21
C GLY A 20 16.06 8.68 6.57
N PHE A 21 16.37 7.41 6.82
CA PHE A 21 17.02 6.96 8.05
C PHE A 21 18.46 7.52 8.22
N ALA A 22 19.12 7.89 7.14
CA ALA A 22 20.49 8.37 7.15
C ALA A 22 20.61 9.90 6.96
N LYS A 23 19.51 10.59 6.72
CA LYS A 23 19.51 12.01 6.30
C LYS A 23 20.25 12.93 7.26
N GLU A 24 20.18 12.67 8.56
CA GLU A 24 20.83 13.48 9.61
C GLU A 24 22.29 13.05 9.88
N TYR A 25 22.76 11.95 9.29
CA TYR A 25 24.02 11.31 9.62
C TYR A 25 25.10 11.45 8.56
N GLY A 26 24.82 12.05 7.42
CA GLY A 26 25.82 12.23 6.39
C GLY A 26 25.41 13.13 5.24
N GLY A 27 26.38 13.67 4.54
CA GLY A 27 26.19 14.39 3.31
C GLY A 27 25.90 13.43 2.15
N SER A 28 25.49 13.98 1.00
CA SER A 28 25.14 13.22 -0.22
C SER A 28 26.24 12.29 -0.75
N LYS A 29 27.51 12.53 -0.42
CA LYS A 29 28.64 11.70 -0.85
C LYS A 29 28.72 10.34 -0.16
N ASP A 30 28.40 10.29 1.13
CA ASP A 30 28.48 9.07 1.93
C ASP A 30 27.08 8.45 2.17
N MET A 31 26.05 9.05 1.60
CA MET A 31 24.62 8.65 1.74
C MET A 31 24.20 8.41 3.20
N GLY A 32 24.93 8.95 4.17
CA GLY A 32 24.67 8.78 5.61
C GLY A 32 24.74 7.35 6.12
N LEU A 33 25.39 6.43 5.40
CA LEU A 33 25.51 5.04 5.82
C LEU A 33 26.36 4.89 7.09
N TYR A 34 26.08 3.85 7.83
CA TYR A 34 26.92 3.46 8.97
C TYR A 34 28.35 3.18 8.53
N ASP A 35 29.29 3.77 9.26
CA ASP A 35 30.71 3.46 9.17
C ASP A 35 31.29 3.47 10.59
N LYS A 36 32.07 2.45 10.94
CA LYS A 36 32.63 2.27 12.28
C LYS A 36 33.57 3.37 12.74
N ILE A 37 34.07 4.19 11.81
CA ILE A 37 35.03 5.28 12.10
C ILE A 37 34.36 6.63 11.88
N LYS A 38 33.70 6.81 10.73
CA LYS A 38 33.23 8.12 10.28
C LYS A 38 31.79 8.41 10.70
N ASN A 39 30.93 7.38 10.82
CA ASN A 39 29.49 7.53 11.00
C ASN A 39 28.86 6.42 11.85
N ILE A 40 29.41 6.25 13.06
CA ILE A 40 29.05 5.16 13.99
C ILE A 40 27.58 5.23 14.49
N ASN A 41 26.96 6.40 14.40
CA ASN A 41 25.60 6.62 14.90
C ASN A 41 24.50 6.43 13.83
N SER A 42 24.88 6.25 12.56
CA SER A 42 23.89 6.05 11.51
C SER A 42 23.14 4.75 11.68
N PRO A 43 21.79 4.76 11.62
CA PRO A 43 21.00 3.56 11.68
C PRO A 43 20.88 2.84 10.32
N LEU A 44 21.37 3.42 9.22
CA LEU A 44 21.33 2.81 7.89
C LEU A 44 22.61 2.04 7.62
N MET A 45 22.50 0.70 7.68
CA MET A 45 23.65 -0.19 7.48
C MET A 45 23.98 -0.33 5.99
N PRO A 46 25.27 -0.27 5.61
CA PRO A 46 25.70 -0.54 4.24
C PRO A 46 25.46 -2.02 3.91
N GLN A 47 24.78 -2.29 2.80
CA GLN A 47 24.49 -3.64 2.33
C GLN A 47 24.64 -3.73 0.80
N GLY A 48 24.83 -4.95 0.30
CA GLY A 48 24.73 -5.27 -1.12
C GLY A 48 23.32 -5.71 -1.52
N ILE A 49 23.15 -6.14 -2.76
CA ILE A 49 21.90 -6.71 -3.30
C ILE A 49 21.71 -8.11 -2.70
N THR A 50 21.19 -8.16 -1.49
CA THR A 50 21.09 -9.36 -0.65
C THR A 50 19.81 -9.34 0.18
N GLU A 51 18.65 -9.32 -0.46
CA GLU A 51 17.33 -9.21 0.21
C GLU A 51 17.14 -10.25 1.30
N PHE A 52 17.51 -11.51 1.02
CA PHE A 52 17.38 -12.60 1.98
C PHE A 52 18.26 -12.37 3.22
N ALA A 53 19.54 -12.01 3.03
CA ALA A 53 20.47 -11.78 4.14
C ALA A 53 20.07 -10.55 4.96
N ASN A 54 19.72 -9.44 4.31
CA ASN A 54 19.25 -8.22 4.98
C ASN A 54 18.02 -8.48 5.85
N SER A 55 17.05 -9.20 5.31
CA SER A 55 15.84 -9.55 6.07
C SER A 55 16.14 -10.50 7.22
N GLY A 56 17.05 -11.44 7.05
CA GLY A 56 17.50 -12.35 8.11
C GLY A 56 18.21 -11.64 9.26
N MET A 57 19.14 -10.73 8.93
CA MET A 57 19.84 -9.92 9.93
C MET A 57 18.89 -9.04 10.73
N LEU A 58 17.97 -8.34 10.06
CA LEU A 58 17.00 -7.47 10.74
C LEU A 58 15.95 -8.26 11.53
N ALA A 59 15.53 -9.43 11.03
CA ALA A 59 14.68 -10.35 11.79
C ALA A 59 15.37 -10.79 13.08
N GLY A 60 16.66 -11.18 13.01
CA GLY A 60 17.45 -11.52 14.18
C GLY A 60 17.60 -10.34 15.16
N LEU A 61 17.89 -9.13 14.67
CA LEU A 61 17.97 -7.94 15.53
C LEU A 61 16.65 -7.62 16.22
N ALA A 62 15.51 -7.79 15.54
CA ALA A 62 14.20 -7.53 16.10
C ALA A 62 13.77 -8.56 17.16
N THR A 63 14.45 -9.71 17.30
CA THR A 63 14.22 -10.66 18.37
C THR A 63 15.04 -10.38 19.63
N VAL A 64 16.03 -9.48 19.57
CA VAL A 64 16.86 -9.14 20.74
C VAL A 64 16.12 -8.16 21.63
N ASN A 65 15.96 -8.54 22.90
CA ASN A 65 15.33 -7.72 23.93
C ASN A 65 16.30 -7.51 25.09
N PHE A 66 16.60 -6.27 25.42
CA PHE A 66 17.52 -5.86 26.50
C PHE A 66 16.78 -5.41 27.77
N ASN A 67 15.46 -5.61 27.84
CA ASN A 67 14.70 -5.27 29.04
C ASN A 67 15.02 -6.24 30.17
N GLU A 68 14.98 -5.77 31.40
CA GLU A 68 15.13 -6.63 32.60
C GLU A 68 13.97 -7.60 32.74
N ASP A 69 12.77 -7.19 32.30
CA ASP A 69 11.59 -8.04 32.16
C ASP A 69 11.20 -8.21 30.68
N PRO A 70 11.85 -9.12 29.94
CA PRO A 70 11.65 -9.27 28.52
C PRO A 70 10.32 -9.95 28.15
N TYR A 71 9.57 -10.44 29.12
CA TYR A 71 8.24 -11.03 28.92
C TYR A 71 7.14 -9.97 28.90
N GLU A 72 7.32 -8.87 29.63
CA GLU A 72 6.31 -7.83 29.73
C GLU A 72 6.63 -6.61 28.84
N GLU A 73 7.92 -6.27 28.71
CA GLU A 73 8.36 -5.06 28.03
C GLU A 73 9.39 -5.36 26.92
N PHE A 74 9.40 -4.51 25.91
CA PHE A 74 10.38 -4.56 24.82
C PHE A 74 11.35 -3.39 24.89
N ASN A 75 12.64 -3.70 24.92
CA ASN A 75 13.74 -2.74 24.85
C ASN A 75 14.83 -3.26 23.88
N GLY A 76 14.53 -3.25 22.60
CA GLY A 76 15.38 -3.79 21.54
C GLY A 76 15.44 -2.90 20.31
N TYR A 77 15.60 -3.50 19.16
CA TYR A 77 15.61 -2.84 17.86
C TYR A 77 14.36 -3.19 17.05
N TYR A 78 13.89 -2.23 16.27
CA TYR A 78 13.02 -2.50 15.14
C TYR A 78 13.89 -2.59 13.88
N GLY A 79 13.48 -3.43 12.94
CA GLY A 79 14.15 -3.57 11.65
C GLY A 79 13.37 -2.89 10.53
N ALA A 80 14.04 -2.12 9.67
CA ALA A 80 13.46 -1.63 8.44
C ALA A 80 14.28 -2.12 7.25
N MET A 81 13.61 -2.76 6.27
CA MET A 81 14.26 -3.34 5.11
C MET A 81 13.57 -2.92 3.82
N SER A 82 14.34 -2.53 2.83
CA SER A 82 13.81 -2.10 1.56
C SER A 82 14.44 -2.80 0.37
N THR A 83 13.67 -2.92 -0.70
CA THR A 83 14.09 -3.34 -2.04
C THR A 83 13.04 -2.88 -3.04
N TYR A 84 13.28 -3.09 -4.32
CA TYR A 84 12.27 -2.94 -5.36
C TYR A 84 11.11 -3.93 -5.13
N GLY A 85 9.89 -3.49 -5.44
CA GLY A 85 8.68 -4.28 -5.18
C GLY A 85 8.75 -5.69 -5.76
N SER A 86 9.23 -5.81 -6.99
CA SER A 86 9.37 -7.11 -7.68
C SER A 86 10.32 -8.10 -7.00
N PHE A 87 11.32 -7.61 -6.25
CA PHE A 87 12.28 -8.45 -5.54
C PHE A 87 11.89 -8.69 -4.07
N SER A 88 10.76 -8.13 -3.63
CA SER A 88 10.25 -8.32 -2.27
C SER A 88 10.01 -9.79 -1.91
N TYR A 89 9.75 -10.67 -2.89
CA TYR A 89 9.61 -12.11 -2.68
C TYR A 89 10.85 -12.76 -2.07
N LEU A 90 12.04 -12.22 -2.33
CA LEU A 90 13.30 -12.74 -1.80
C LEU A 90 13.45 -12.54 -0.27
N LYS A 91 12.64 -11.70 0.33
CA LYS A 91 12.61 -11.47 1.79
C LYS A 91 11.71 -12.43 2.55
N TYR A 92 10.82 -13.15 1.87
CA TYR A 92 9.73 -13.90 2.49
C TYR A 92 10.20 -14.91 3.55
N GLY A 93 11.23 -15.69 3.25
CA GLY A 93 11.70 -16.76 4.13
C GLY A 93 12.04 -16.28 5.55
N PRO A 94 12.99 -15.33 5.71
CA PRO A 94 13.38 -14.83 7.02
C PRO A 94 12.24 -14.09 7.75
N ILE A 95 11.43 -13.30 7.02
CA ILE A 95 10.32 -12.56 7.64
C ILE A 95 9.21 -13.52 8.09
N ARG A 96 8.97 -14.62 7.34
CA ARG A 96 8.06 -15.67 7.76
C ARG A 96 8.52 -16.32 9.06
N LEU A 97 9.81 -16.63 9.21
CA LEU A 97 10.35 -17.18 10.45
C LEU A 97 10.20 -16.19 11.62
N PHE A 98 10.46 -14.90 11.39
CA PHE A 98 10.20 -13.87 12.40
C PHE A 98 8.73 -13.81 12.82
N SER A 99 7.80 -13.93 11.87
CA SER A 99 6.37 -13.97 12.14
C SER A 99 5.99 -15.15 13.07
N GLN A 100 6.61 -16.33 12.85
CA GLN A 100 6.41 -17.51 13.70
C GLN A 100 7.02 -17.31 15.10
N ILE A 101 8.23 -16.76 15.19
CA ILE A 101 8.86 -16.43 16.47
C ILE A 101 7.99 -15.45 17.27
N ALA A 102 7.48 -14.40 16.61
CA ALA A 102 6.62 -13.40 17.26
C ALA A 102 5.30 -14.00 17.79
N GLN A 103 4.81 -15.06 17.16
CA GLN A 103 3.62 -15.79 17.61
C GLN A 103 3.92 -16.74 18.77
N ASP A 104 5.01 -17.51 18.67
CA ASP A 104 5.26 -18.67 19.52
C ASP A 104 6.14 -18.33 20.74
N SER A 105 6.80 -17.15 20.73
CA SER A 105 7.64 -16.71 21.84
C SER A 105 6.84 -15.98 22.90
N ASP A 106 7.06 -16.33 24.16
CA ASP A 106 6.56 -15.56 25.31
C ASP A 106 7.32 -14.23 25.47
N LEU A 107 8.54 -14.13 24.91
CA LEU A 107 9.32 -12.89 24.94
C LEU A 107 8.75 -11.83 24.01
N LYS A 108 8.72 -10.59 24.48
CA LYS A 108 8.38 -9.44 23.61
C LYS A 108 9.47 -9.25 22.56
N VAL A 109 9.05 -9.16 21.32
CA VAL A 109 9.92 -8.92 20.16
C VAL A 109 9.64 -7.54 19.55
N GLY A 110 10.59 -7.03 18.78
CA GLY A 110 10.43 -5.79 18.04
C GLY A 110 9.50 -5.92 16.83
N LYS A 111 9.58 -4.95 15.93
CA LYS A 111 8.79 -4.93 14.69
C LYS A 111 9.68 -4.89 13.47
N LEU A 112 9.17 -5.43 12.37
CA LEU A 112 9.77 -5.32 11.06
C LEU A 112 8.94 -4.40 10.16
N ILE A 113 9.60 -3.43 9.54
CA ILE A 113 9.04 -2.56 8.50
C ILE A 113 9.56 -3.07 7.16
N TRP A 114 8.68 -3.61 6.36
CA TRP A 114 8.98 -4.12 5.03
C TRP A 114 8.62 -3.07 3.99
N VAL A 115 9.61 -2.37 3.46
CA VAL A 115 9.39 -1.38 2.41
C VAL A 115 9.53 -2.05 1.04
N ALA A 116 8.45 -2.03 0.26
CA ALA A 116 8.41 -2.38 -1.15
C ALA A 116 8.41 -1.07 -1.96
N GLY A 117 9.61 -0.59 -2.32
CA GLY A 117 9.82 0.75 -2.85
C GLY A 117 9.32 0.97 -4.27
N HIS A 118 8.96 -0.10 -4.98
CA HIS A 118 8.50 -0.09 -6.37
C HIS A 118 7.24 -0.94 -6.52
N SER A 119 6.11 -0.42 -6.06
CA SER A 119 4.79 -1.07 -6.18
C SER A 119 3.94 -0.33 -7.21
N GLY A 120 3.43 -1.05 -8.22
CA GLY A 120 2.63 -0.50 -9.32
C GLY A 120 3.29 -0.65 -10.70
N PRO A 121 2.56 -0.39 -11.78
CA PRO A 121 3.09 -0.48 -13.15
C PRO A 121 4.07 0.66 -13.45
N GLU A 122 3.86 1.85 -12.88
CA GLU A 122 4.65 3.06 -13.06
C GLU A 122 6.14 2.87 -12.77
N THR A 123 6.47 1.86 -11.97
CA THR A 123 7.86 1.55 -11.59
C THR A 123 8.64 0.84 -12.70
N ALA A 124 7.98 0.39 -13.76
CA ALA A 124 8.64 -0.16 -14.95
C ALA A 124 9.39 0.90 -15.78
N GLU A 125 9.23 2.20 -15.48
CA GLU A 125 10.02 3.28 -16.10
C GLU A 125 11.52 3.08 -15.94
N ASP A 126 11.92 2.58 -14.78
CA ASP A 126 13.31 2.33 -14.45
C ASP A 126 13.84 1.07 -15.16
N SER A 127 13.05 0.00 -15.16
CA SER A 127 13.34 -1.26 -15.82
C SER A 127 12.09 -2.14 -15.90
N ARG A 128 11.99 -2.93 -16.95
CA ARG A 128 10.97 -3.98 -17.09
C ARG A 128 10.91 -4.92 -15.87
N THR A 129 12.06 -5.22 -15.27
CA THR A 129 12.15 -6.06 -14.07
C THR A 129 11.55 -5.43 -12.84
N HIS A 130 11.30 -4.12 -12.86
CA HIS A 130 10.68 -3.36 -11.77
C HIS A 130 9.17 -3.21 -11.89
N PHE A 131 8.52 -3.88 -12.84
CA PHE A 131 7.06 -3.89 -12.98
C PHE A 131 6.42 -4.51 -11.74
N GLY A 132 6.06 -3.65 -10.77
CA GLY A 132 5.79 -4.00 -9.37
C GLY A 132 4.34 -4.37 -9.06
N ILE A 133 3.49 -4.69 -10.04
CA ILE A 133 2.04 -4.94 -9.82
C ILE A 133 1.74 -6.13 -8.92
N PHE A 134 2.67 -7.10 -8.82
CA PHE A 134 2.53 -8.27 -7.95
C PHE A 134 3.24 -8.10 -6.60
N ALA A 135 3.93 -6.99 -6.36
CA ALA A 135 4.66 -6.76 -5.11
C ALA A 135 3.83 -7.00 -3.83
N PRO A 136 2.55 -6.59 -3.77
CA PRO A 136 1.73 -6.86 -2.60
C PRO A 136 1.36 -8.33 -2.40
N GLY A 137 1.63 -9.20 -3.37
CA GLY A 137 1.26 -10.62 -3.28
C GLY A 137 2.01 -11.36 -2.18
N VAL A 138 3.32 -11.16 -2.07
CA VAL A 138 4.14 -11.84 -1.07
C VAL A 138 3.74 -11.46 0.36
N THR A 139 3.35 -10.23 0.59
CA THR A 139 2.93 -9.73 1.91
C THR A 139 1.52 -10.20 2.30
N GLN A 140 0.77 -10.80 1.38
CA GLN A 140 -0.51 -11.46 1.64
C GLN A 140 -0.38 -12.96 1.97
N LEU A 141 0.85 -13.51 1.98
CA LEU A 141 1.12 -14.90 2.32
C LEU A 141 1.28 -15.15 3.84
N PHE A 142 0.88 -14.21 4.66
CA PHE A 142 0.88 -14.30 6.11
C PHE A 142 -0.54 -14.46 6.65
N PRO A 143 -0.74 -15.13 7.79
CA PRO A 143 -2.03 -15.15 8.45
C PRO A 143 -2.50 -13.74 8.81
N ASP A 144 -3.82 -13.55 8.86
CA ASP A 144 -4.39 -12.28 9.33
C ASP A 144 -3.94 -11.98 10.77
N GLY A 145 -3.57 -10.73 11.04
CA GLY A 145 -3.03 -10.32 12.33
C GLY A 145 -1.50 -10.42 12.45
N HIS A 146 -0.80 -11.02 11.49
CA HIS A 146 0.67 -11.13 11.50
C HIS A 146 1.36 -10.00 10.73
N ILE A 147 0.66 -9.39 9.80
CA ILE A 147 1.17 -8.30 8.95
C ILE A 147 0.08 -7.27 8.66
N ILE A 148 0.46 -6.01 8.67
CA ILE A 148 -0.38 -4.92 8.17
C ILE A 148 0.22 -4.41 6.87
N ASN A 149 -0.57 -4.48 5.79
CA ASN A 149 -0.21 -3.92 4.49
C ASN A 149 -0.73 -2.50 4.36
N LEU A 150 0.15 -1.56 3.99
CA LEU A 150 -0.15 -0.15 3.79
C LEU A 150 0.09 0.22 2.33
N HIS A 151 -0.88 0.90 1.73
CA HIS A 151 -0.84 1.40 0.36
C HIS A 151 -1.17 2.91 0.32
N PRO A 152 -0.39 3.78 0.98
CA PRO A 152 -0.58 5.21 0.87
C PRO A 152 -0.35 5.62 -0.59
N TRP A 153 -1.24 6.46 -1.14
CA TRP A 153 -1.13 6.82 -2.54
C TRP A 153 -0.40 8.14 -2.78
N GLU A 154 -0.23 8.95 -1.72
CA GLU A 154 0.57 10.20 -1.77
C GLU A 154 1.39 10.37 -0.50
N HIS A 155 2.40 11.25 -0.57
CA HIS A 155 3.43 11.40 0.44
C HIS A 155 2.91 11.67 1.86
N ASN A 156 1.91 12.55 2.02
CA ASN A 156 1.43 12.94 3.34
C ASN A 156 0.70 11.81 4.07
N GLU A 157 0.21 10.80 3.36
CA GLU A 157 -0.47 9.63 3.97
C GLU A 157 0.48 8.64 4.62
N VAL A 158 1.77 8.65 4.23
CA VAL A 158 2.75 7.67 4.71
C VAL A 158 2.90 7.72 6.22
N ALA A 159 3.13 8.91 6.79
CA ALA A 159 3.37 9.06 8.21
C ALA A 159 2.17 8.64 9.09
N PRO A 160 0.93 9.10 8.86
CA PRO A 160 -0.21 8.69 9.68
C PRO A 160 -0.56 7.22 9.53
N ALA A 161 -0.47 6.64 8.33
CA ALA A 161 -0.72 5.21 8.11
C ALA A 161 0.33 4.34 8.81
N LEU A 162 1.62 4.69 8.66
CA LEU A 162 2.71 3.98 9.32
C LEU A 162 2.60 4.08 10.84
N ALA A 163 2.35 5.27 11.39
CA ALA A 163 2.19 5.47 12.83
C ALA A 163 1.04 4.61 13.38
N ALA A 164 -0.11 4.58 12.70
CA ALA A 164 -1.23 3.74 13.10
C ALA A 164 -0.87 2.25 13.10
N ALA A 165 -0.21 1.76 12.06
CA ALA A 165 0.24 0.36 11.99
C ALA A 165 1.27 0.02 13.07
N MET A 166 2.24 0.91 13.31
CA MET A 166 3.25 0.73 14.35
C MET A 166 2.67 0.73 15.77
N SER A 167 1.51 1.37 15.99
CA SER A 167 0.82 1.39 17.28
C SER A 167 0.02 0.12 17.58
N THR A 168 -0.12 -0.80 16.63
CA THR A 168 -0.77 -2.11 16.84
C THR A 168 0.19 -3.11 17.46
N ASN A 169 -0.32 -4.26 17.89
CA ASN A 169 0.54 -5.39 18.33
C ASN A 169 1.04 -6.25 17.16
N VAL A 170 0.70 -5.92 15.92
CA VAL A 170 1.11 -6.70 14.74
C VAL A 170 2.63 -6.55 14.53
N PRO A 171 3.38 -7.66 14.39
CA PRO A 171 4.85 -7.60 14.37
C PRO A 171 5.45 -7.10 13.05
N ILE A 172 4.71 -7.16 11.95
CA ILE A 172 5.20 -6.80 10.62
C ILE A 172 4.31 -5.73 10.00
N VAL A 173 4.94 -4.68 9.46
CA VAL A 173 4.28 -3.63 8.68
C VAL A 173 4.89 -3.60 7.29
N ALA A 174 4.10 -3.88 6.26
CA ALA A 174 4.52 -3.77 4.86
C ALA A 174 4.05 -2.44 4.27
N LEU A 175 4.98 -1.65 3.78
CA LEU A 175 4.75 -0.33 3.20
C LEU A 175 5.01 -0.39 1.69
N HIS A 176 3.95 -0.31 0.90
CA HIS A 176 3.99 -0.33 -0.56
C HIS A 176 4.03 1.10 -1.09
N LEU A 177 5.18 1.47 -1.66
CA LEU A 177 5.44 2.81 -2.19
C LEU A 177 5.72 2.73 -3.69
N THR A 178 5.62 3.88 -4.36
CA THR A 178 6.08 4.05 -5.74
C THR A 178 7.39 4.85 -5.77
N ARG A 179 8.11 4.80 -6.89
CA ARG A 179 9.32 5.59 -7.11
C ARG A 179 9.04 6.90 -7.87
N PRO A 180 8.28 6.89 -8.98
CA PRO A 180 8.00 8.12 -9.70
C PRO A 180 7.25 9.12 -8.80
N PRO A 181 7.65 10.40 -8.80
CA PRO A 181 6.99 11.41 -8.01
C PRO A 181 5.60 11.72 -8.57
N ILE A 182 4.68 12.06 -7.69
CA ILE A 182 3.38 12.63 -8.05
C ILE A 182 3.21 14.00 -7.39
N THR A 183 2.34 14.80 -7.96
CA THR A 183 1.94 16.06 -7.34
C THR A 183 1.00 15.77 -6.18
N VAL A 184 1.33 16.26 -4.98
CA VAL A 184 0.42 16.19 -3.83
C VAL A 184 -0.77 17.11 -4.09
N PRO A 185 -2.02 16.62 -4.04
CA PRO A 185 -3.18 17.42 -4.38
C PRO A 185 -3.52 18.43 -3.28
N ASP A 186 -4.12 19.55 -3.68
CA ASP A 186 -4.82 20.42 -2.71
C ASP A 186 -6.16 19.77 -2.32
N ARG A 187 -6.10 18.92 -1.30
CA ARG A 187 -7.28 18.18 -0.79
C ARG A 187 -8.42 19.09 -0.38
N LYS A 188 -8.11 20.28 0.15
CA LYS A 188 -9.14 21.25 0.58
C LYS A 188 -9.87 21.84 -0.64
N ALA A 189 -9.14 22.24 -1.65
CA ALA A 189 -9.72 22.75 -2.90
C ALA A 189 -10.58 21.70 -3.62
N LEU A 190 -10.21 20.43 -3.51
CA LEU A 190 -10.94 19.30 -4.10
C LEU A 190 -12.07 18.76 -3.19
N GLY A 191 -12.28 19.33 -2.00
CA GLY A 191 -13.27 18.82 -1.06
C GLY A 191 -12.99 17.42 -0.50
N MET A 192 -11.75 16.96 -0.57
CA MET A 192 -11.32 15.64 -0.10
C MET A 192 -11.11 15.62 1.41
N ALA A 193 -11.24 14.44 2.00
CA ALA A 193 -10.86 14.20 3.40
C ALA A 193 -9.37 14.49 3.64
N SER A 194 -9.02 14.76 4.90
CA SER A 194 -7.62 14.95 5.30
C SER A 194 -6.79 13.69 5.04
N TYR A 195 -5.53 13.85 4.67
CA TYR A 195 -4.57 12.75 4.54
C TYR A 195 -4.41 11.93 5.83
N LYS A 196 -4.74 12.52 6.98
CA LYS A 196 -4.70 11.83 8.28
C LYS A 196 -5.70 10.66 8.37
N GLU A 197 -6.76 10.67 7.56
CA GLU A 197 -7.74 9.59 7.51
C GLU A 197 -7.13 8.27 6.99
N ALA A 198 -5.98 8.32 6.32
CA ALA A 198 -5.21 7.14 5.92
C ALA A 198 -4.86 6.24 7.12
N SER A 199 -4.73 6.81 8.33
CA SER A 199 -4.52 6.07 9.58
C SER A 199 -5.64 5.08 9.92
N LYS A 200 -6.82 5.26 9.36
CA LYS A 200 -7.99 4.39 9.58
C LYS A 200 -8.10 3.25 8.56
N GLY A 201 -7.22 3.21 7.56
CA GLY A 201 -7.13 2.14 6.58
C GLY A 201 -8.03 2.29 5.35
N ALA A 202 -9.11 3.03 5.43
CA ALA A 202 -9.92 3.48 4.30
C ALA A 202 -10.63 4.79 4.64
N TYR A 203 -10.89 5.61 3.62
CA TYR A 203 -11.61 6.87 3.80
C TYR A 203 -12.33 7.27 2.50
N ILE A 204 -13.31 8.16 2.60
CA ILE A 204 -14.07 8.67 1.45
C ILE A 204 -13.28 9.81 0.79
N ILE A 205 -12.90 9.63 -0.49
CA ILE A 205 -12.34 10.71 -1.33
C ILE A 205 -13.47 11.66 -1.74
N LYS A 206 -14.61 11.10 -2.21
CA LYS A 206 -15.82 11.83 -2.59
C LYS A 206 -17.05 11.03 -2.18
N ASP A 207 -17.95 11.62 -1.43
CA ASP A 207 -19.27 11.02 -1.19
C ASP A 207 -20.23 11.35 -2.35
N TYR A 208 -21.30 10.56 -2.47
CA TYR A 208 -22.35 10.84 -3.45
C TYR A 208 -23.34 11.90 -2.93
N ASP A 209 -23.98 12.61 -3.86
CA ASP A 209 -25.07 13.52 -3.55
C ASP A 209 -26.30 12.71 -3.08
N LYS A 210 -26.71 12.90 -1.84
CA LYS A 210 -27.83 12.19 -1.21
C LYS A 210 -29.21 12.54 -1.84
N ASN A 211 -29.29 13.65 -2.60
CA ASN A 211 -30.50 14.05 -3.32
C ASN A 211 -30.65 13.33 -4.67
N ARG A 212 -29.65 12.57 -5.10
CA ARG A 212 -29.64 11.78 -6.33
C ARG A 212 -29.42 10.30 -6.00
N PRO A 213 -29.97 9.38 -6.80
CA PRO A 213 -29.64 7.96 -6.65
C PRO A 213 -28.13 7.71 -6.71
N LEU A 214 -27.61 6.87 -5.82
CA LEU A 214 -26.25 6.36 -5.91
C LEU A 214 -26.11 5.47 -7.15
N GLU A 215 -25.12 5.72 -7.99
CA GLU A 215 -24.90 4.98 -9.24
C GLU A 215 -23.81 3.90 -9.13
N GLY A 216 -23.26 3.72 -7.94
CA GLY A 216 -22.27 2.70 -7.60
C GLY A 216 -21.14 3.26 -6.76
N VAL A 217 -20.27 2.36 -6.32
CA VAL A 217 -19.09 2.71 -5.52
C VAL A 217 -17.82 2.40 -6.30
N VAL A 218 -16.81 3.26 -6.16
CA VAL A 218 -15.47 3.06 -6.70
C VAL A 218 -14.49 2.95 -5.55
N ILE A 219 -13.87 1.80 -5.37
CA ILE A 219 -12.78 1.60 -4.42
C ILE A 219 -11.47 1.73 -5.19
N VAL A 220 -10.59 2.65 -4.78
CA VAL A 220 -9.32 2.87 -5.46
C VAL A 220 -8.14 2.59 -4.54
N ARG A 221 -7.09 1.93 -5.06
CA ARG A 221 -5.86 1.62 -4.34
C ARG A 221 -4.61 1.84 -5.19
N GLY A 222 -3.61 2.43 -4.57
CA GLY A 222 -2.26 2.61 -5.13
C GLY A 222 -2.07 3.96 -5.80
N THR A 223 -0.81 4.31 -6.04
CA THR A 223 -0.43 5.67 -6.40
C THR A 223 -0.94 6.10 -7.76
N SER A 224 -0.60 5.42 -8.84
CA SER A 224 -0.98 5.84 -10.20
C SER A 224 -2.50 5.82 -10.41
N SER A 225 -3.17 4.76 -9.97
CA SER A 225 -4.63 4.64 -10.09
C SER A 225 -5.37 5.74 -9.33
N THR A 226 -4.95 6.04 -8.09
CA THR A 226 -5.60 7.11 -7.31
C THR A 226 -5.26 8.49 -7.85
N ASN A 227 -4.01 8.71 -8.27
CA ASN A 227 -3.60 9.98 -8.88
C ASN A 227 -4.40 10.29 -10.15
N SER A 228 -4.56 9.31 -11.05
CA SER A 228 -5.36 9.46 -12.27
C SER A 228 -6.84 9.73 -11.97
N LEU A 229 -7.41 9.03 -10.97
CA LEU A 229 -8.79 9.28 -10.55
C LEU A 229 -8.96 10.67 -9.93
N VAL A 230 -8.03 11.11 -9.07
CA VAL A 230 -8.09 12.43 -8.43
C VAL A 230 -7.91 13.55 -9.45
N SER A 231 -7.13 13.37 -10.52
CA SER A 231 -6.97 14.36 -11.58
C SER A 231 -8.29 14.65 -12.32
N ILE A 232 -9.19 13.68 -12.43
CA ILE A 232 -10.52 13.84 -13.03
C ILE A 232 -11.63 14.10 -12.00
N LEU A 233 -11.30 14.22 -10.72
CA LEU A 233 -12.30 14.44 -9.67
C LEU A 233 -13.17 15.68 -9.91
N PRO A 234 -12.64 16.84 -10.37
CA PRO A 234 -13.47 17.99 -10.73
C PRO A 234 -14.47 17.66 -11.84
N LYS A 235 -14.09 16.86 -12.84
CA LYS A 235 -14.98 16.43 -13.92
C LYS A 235 -16.08 15.50 -13.39
N ILE A 236 -15.74 14.56 -12.51
CA ILE A 236 -16.72 13.67 -11.87
C ILE A 236 -17.74 14.48 -11.03
N ILE A 237 -17.28 15.51 -10.32
CA ILE A 237 -18.14 16.35 -9.48
C ILE A 237 -19.12 17.16 -10.33
N ASN A 238 -18.65 17.77 -11.42
CA ASN A 238 -19.43 18.74 -12.19
C ASN A 238 -20.36 18.10 -13.22
N GLU A 239 -19.96 17.03 -13.86
CA GLU A 239 -20.64 16.43 -15.03
C GLU A 239 -20.68 14.89 -15.00
N GLY A 240 -20.10 14.28 -13.99
CA GLY A 240 -19.98 12.84 -13.88
C GLY A 240 -21.18 12.15 -13.18
N PRO A 241 -21.10 10.83 -13.08
CA PRO A 241 -22.08 10.03 -12.38
C PRO A 241 -22.05 10.27 -10.87
N ASN A 242 -23.16 9.99 -10.21
CA ASN A 242 -23.28 10.12 -8.76
C ASN A 242 -22.70 8.90 -8.03
N VAL A 243 -21.38 8.80 -8.04
CA VAL A 243 -20.65 7.70 -7.38
C VAL A 243 -20.04 8.11 -6.05
N LYS A 244 -19.91 7.14 -5.15
CA LYS A 244 -19.07 7.25 -3.95
C LYS A 244 -17.67 6.74 -4.29
N ILE A 245 -16.63 7.44 -3.87
CA ILE A 245 -15.23 7.07 -4.12
C ILE A 245 -14.52 6.86 -2.79
N VAL A 246 -13.94 5.67 -2.59
CA VAL A 246 -13.28 5.24 -1.36
C VAL A 246 -11.82 4.90 -1.64
N ALA A 247 -10.89 5.51 -0.88
CA ALA A 247 -9.48 5.12 -0.88
C ALA A 247 -9.26 3.90 0.01
N ALA A 248 -8.64 2.85 -0.54
CA ALA A 248 -8.27 1.63 0.18
C ALA A 248 -6.78 1.65 0.53
N ILE A 249 -6.45 2.11 1.74
CA ILE A 249 -5.08 2.27 2.22
C ILE A 249 -4.57 0.99 2.88
N SER A 250 -5.39 0.36 3.72
CA SER A 250 -5.02 -0.83 4.48
C SER A 250 -6.25 -1.60 4.93
N TRP A 251 -6.37 -2.83 4.48
CA TRP A 251 -7.43 -3.71 4.98
C TRP A 251 -7.32 -3.96 6.49
N GLY A 252 -6.11 -4.22 6.99
CA GLY A 252 -5.89 -4.51 8.41
C GLY A 252 -6.28 -3.34 9.32
N LEU A 253 -5.89 -2.11 8.96
CA LEU A 253 -6.28 -0.93 9.73
C LEU A 253 -7.78 -0.62 9.60
N PHE A 254 -8.38 -0.86 8.43
CA PHE A 254 -9.82 -0.66 8.22
C PHE A 254 -10.65 -1.64 9.06
N MET A 255 -10.28 -2.90 9.08
CA MET A 255 -10.98 -3.93 9.86
C MET A 255 -10.78 -3.75 11.38
N ALA A 256 -9.73 -3.09 11.81
CA ALA A 256 -9.51 -2.71 13.20
C ALA A 256 -10.42 -1.56 13.68
N GLN A 257 -11.06 -0.82 12.76
CA GLN A 257 -12.05 0.19 13.12
C GLN A 257 -13.33 -0.46 13.64
N ASN A 258 -14.10 0.29 14.46
CA ASN A 258 -15.41 -0.17 14.90
C ASN A 258 -16.38 -0.31 13.70
N LYS A 259 -17.46 -1.06 13.91
CA LYS A 259 -18.44 -1.34 12.86
C LYS A 259 -19.08 -0.05 12.33
N GLU A 260 -19.41 0.87 13.20
CA GLU A 260 -20.04 2.15 12.86
C GLU A 260 -19.18 2.93 11.87
N TYR A 261 -17.87 3.05 12.11
CA TYR A 261 -16.97 3.72 11.17
C TYR A 261 -16.94 3.01 9.83
N ARG A 262 -16.79 1.69 9.81
CA ARG A 262 -16.74 0.93 8.56
C ARG A 262 -18.00 1.11 7.72
N GLU A 263 -19.16 1.07 8.36
CA GLU A 263 -20.47 1.30 7.72
C GLU A 263 -20.61 2.72 7.14
N THR A 264 -19.99 3.74 7.76
CA THR A 264 -19.98 5.10 7.19
C THR A 264 -19.09 5.20 5.94
N ILE A 265 -18.00 4.42 5.87
CA ILE A 265 -17.11 4.41 4.71
C ILE A 265 -17.72 3.63 3.56
N ILE A 266 -18.16 2.40 3.83
CA ILE A 266 -18.80 1.53 2.85
C ILE A 266 -19.74 0.54 3.58
N SER A 267 -21.03 0.68 3.35
CA SER A 267 -22.02 -0.27 3.85
C SER A 267 -21.98 -1.59 3.05
N GLU A 268 -22.55 -2.67 3.59
CA GLU A 268 -22.60 -3.97 2.89
C GLU A 268 -23.28 -3.86 1.52
N ASN A 269 -24.38 -3.10 1.44
CA ASN A 269 -25.09 -2.89 0.17
C ASN A 269 -24.26 -2.10 -0.85
N GLU A 270 -23.56 -1.07 -0.41
CA GLU A 270 -22.63 -0.29 -1.24
C GLU A 270 -21.48 -1.16 -1.74
N TRP A 271 -20.99 -2.06 -0.88
CA TRP A 271 -19.88 -2.96 -1.24
C TRP A 271 -20.28 -3.95 -2.34
N MET A 272 -21.52 -4.45 -2.30
CA MET A 272 -22.05 -5.36 -3.35
C MET A 272 -22.09 -4.72 -4.74
N ASP A 273 -22.11 -3.38 -4.84
CA ASP A 273 -22.09 -2.61 -6.08
C ASP A 273 -20.85 -1.70 -6.17
N ALA A 274 -19.66 -2.27 -5.84
CA ALA A 274 -18.40 -1.53 -5.81
C ALA A 274 -17.38 -2.08 -6.81
N MET A 275 -17.01 -1.31 -7.84
CA MET A 275 -15.86 -1.63 -8.70
C MET A 275 -14.54 -1.27 -8.04
N ILE A 276 -13.47 -1.92 -8.47
CA ILE A 276 -12.12 -1.66 -8.01
C ILE A 276 -11.30 -0.97 -9.11
N ILE A 277 -10.48 0.02 -8.73
CA ILE A 277 -9.41 0.56 -9.57
C ILE A 277 -8.10 0.43 -8.78
N THR A 278 -7.15 -0.32 -9.31
CA THR A 278 -5.90 -0.60 -8.59
C THR A 278 -4.68 -0.57 -9.50
N ASN A 279 -3.55 -0.07 -8.98
CA ASN A 279 -2.26 -0.19 -9.65
C ASN A 279 -1.54 -1.53 -9.39
N GLY A 280 -2.13 -2.41 -8.59
CA GLY A 280 -1.69 -3.79 -8.41
C GLY A 280 -2.53 -4.77 -9.21
N ALA A 281 -2.11 -6.04 -9.30
CA ALA A 281 -2.90 -7.10 -9.92
C ALA A 281 -4.25 -7.26 -9.21
N ILE A 282 -5.32 -7.47 -9.98
CA ILE A 282 -6.70 -7.51 -9.45
C ILE A 282 -6.88 -8.58 -8.38
N ARG A 283 -6.25 -9.75 -8.53
CA ARG A 283 -6.31 -10.84 -7.54
C ARG A 283 -5.85 -10.44 -6.14
N LEU A 284 -5.03 -9.39 -6.03
CA LEU A 284 -4.52 -8.87 -4.76
C LEU A 284 -5.50 -7.92 -4.07
N MET A 285 -6.66 -7.71 -4.68
CA MET A 285 -7.78 -6.96 -4.11
C MET A 285 -8.90 -7.85 -3.55
N HIS A 286 -8.70 -9.17 -3.46
CA HIS A 286 -9.72 -10.15 -3.08
C HIS A 286 -10.51 -9.79 -1.81
N LYS A 287 -9.88 -9.15 -0.82
CA LYS A 287 -10.55 -8.68 0.41
C LYS A 287 -11.47 -7.49 0.17
N TRP A 288 -11.27 -6.74 -0.91
CA TRP A 288 -12.06 -5.57 -1.29
C TRP A 288 -13.12 -5.86 -2.36
N ILE A 289 -13.07 -7.03 -2.99
CA ILE A 289 -14.01 -7.45 -4.03
C ILE A 289 -15.15 -8.24 -3.39
N ALA A 290 -16.38 -7.74 -3.49
CA ALA A 290 -17.54 -8.41 -2.91
C ALA A 290 -18.03 -9.60 -3.75
N ASN A 291 -17.92 -9.53 -5.08
CA ASN A 291 -18.42 -10.56 -5.98
C ASN A 291 -17.78 -10.47 -7.38
N ARG A 292 -17.90 -11.53 -8.18
CA ARG A 292 -17.32 -11.60 -9.53
C ARG A 292 -17.98 -10.66 -10.54
N ILE A 293 -19.25 -10.30 -10.33
CA ILE A 293 -19.97 -9.44 -11.26
C ILE A 293 -19.38 -8.03 -11.25
N VAL A 294 -19.05 -7.50 -10.07
CA VAL A 294 -18.39 -6.18 -9.95
C VAL A 294 -16.92 -6.27 -10.35
N GLU A 295 -16.27 -7.43 -10.15
CA GLU A 295 -14.90 -7.66 -10.59
C GLU A 295 -14.72 -7.48 -12.11
N GLU A 296 -15.71 -7.85 -12.93
CA GLU A 296 -15.69 -7.68 -14.39
C GLU A 296 -15.60 -6.21 -14.85
N TYR A 297 -16.02 -5.27 -13.99
CA TYR A 297 -15.89 -3.83 -14.23
C TYR A 297 -14.62 -3.23 -13.64
N SER A 298 -13.87 -4.01 -12.87
CA SER A 298 -12.68 -3.52 -12.17
C SER A 298 -11.52 -3.28 -13.13
N MET A 299 -10.67 -2.33 -12.78
CA MET A 299 -9.52 -1.90 -13.59
C MET A 299 -8.22 -2.22 -12.87
N SER A 300 -7.33 -2.87 -13.57
CA SER A 300 -6.01 -3.27 -13.06
C SER A 300 -5.00 -3.43 -14.20
N PRO A 301 -3.70 -3.27 -13.95
CA PRO A 301 -2.68 -3.35 -14.98
C PRO A 301 -2.43 -4.76 -15.55
N ASP A 302 -3.01 -5.80 -14.93
CA ASP A 302 -2.94 -7.19 -15.40
C ASP A 302 -4.15 -7.63 -16.26
N PHE A 303 -4.96 -6.70 -16.76
CA PHE A 303 -6.19 -6.96 -17.53
C PHE A 303 -5.97 -7.80 -18.79
N ASP A 304 -4.79 -7.72 -19.41
CA ASP A 304 -4.40 -8.44 -20.64
C ASP A 304 -3.34 -9.52 -20.40
N ASN A 305 -2.97 -9.78 -19.14
CA ASN A 305 -1.95 -10.75 -18.74
C ASN A 305 -0.56 -10.52 -19.37
N GLN A 306 -0.19 -9.25 -19.63
CA GLN A 306 1.09 -8.87 -20.22
C GLN A 306 2.02 -8.18 -19.22
N TRP A 307 3.32 -8.47 -19.34
CA TRP A 307 4.36 -7.68 -18.70
C TRP A 307 4.59 -6.39 -19.50
N ARG A 308 4.59 -5.24 -18.82
CA ARG A 308 4.99 -3.98 -19.48
C ARG A 308 6.51 -3.90 -19.60
N THR A 309 6.96 -3.27 -20.68
CA THR A 309 8.36 -2.92 -20.88
C THR A 309 8.66 -1.57 -20.25
N GLY A 310 9.94 -1.21 -20.12
CA GLY A 310 10.33 0.15 -19.72
C GLY A 310 9.87 1.20 -20.73
N GLY A 311 9.68 2.42 -20.27
CA GLY A 311 9.22 3.56 -21.06
C GLY A 311 8.99 4.76 -20.16
N ALA A 312 8.41 5.84 -20.71
CA ALA A 312 7.96 6.96 -19.88
C ALA A 312 6.81 6.53 -18.95
N VAL A 313 6.73 7.11 -17.75
CA VAL A 313 5.68 6.79 -16.76
C VAL A 313 4.28 6.87 -17.38
N ASP A 314 3.99 7.96 -18.10
CA ASP A 314 2.68 8.18 -18.70
C ASP A 314 2.34 7.14 -19.78
N GLU A 315 3.32 6.69 -20.56
CA GLU A 315 3.15 5.63 -21.54
C GLU A 315 2.77 4.30 -20.85
N ILE A 316 3.50 3.95 -19.78
CA ILE A 316 3.25 2.71 -19.02
C ILE A 316 1.86 2.74 -18.36
N ILE A 317 1.46 3.89 -17.80
CA ILE A 317 0.14 4.07 -17.19
C ILE A 317 -0.96 3.95 -18.23
N THR A 318 -0.77 4.54 -19.42
CA THR A 318 -1.71 4.45 -20.54
C THR A 318 -1.83 3.02 -21.09
N GLU A 319 -0.71 2.32 -21.27
CA GLU A 319 -0.70 0.90 -21.64
C GLU A 319 -1.39 0.02 -20.60
N SER A 320 -1.31 0.42 -19.33
CA SER A 320 -1.95 -0.28 -18.21
C SER A 320 -3.44 0.06 -18.06
N LYS A 321 -4.00 0.94 -18.90
CA LYS A 321 -5.38 1.43 -18.83
C LYS A 321 -5.72 2.09 -17.49
N LEU A 322 -4.73 2.76 -16.89
CA LEU A 322 -4.87 3.47 -15.62
C LEU A 322 -4.67 4.99 -15.75
N ASP A 323 -4.56 5.50 -16.99
CA ASP A 323 -4.58 6.93 -17.28
C ASP A 323 -5.97 7.52 -16.98
N SER A 324 -6.04 8.84 -16.91
CA SER A 324 -7.25 9.57 -16.52
C SER A 324 -8.44 9.32 -17.45
N ASP A 325 -8.20 9.22 -18.77
CA ASP A 325 -9.28 8.97 -19.73
C ASP A 325 -9.80 7.53 -19.63
N SER A 326 -8.91 6.54 -19.51
CA SER A 326 -9.28 5.16 -19.29
C SER A 326 -10.07 4.98 -17.97
N VAL A 327 -9.66 5.67 -16.91
CA VAL A 327 -10.37 5.64 -15.61
C VAL A 327 -11.75 6.27 -15.72
N TRP A 328 -11.88 7.41 -16.45
CA TRP A 328 -13.17 8.03 -16.72
C TRP A 328 -14.10 7.07 -17.47
N ASP A 329 -13.63 6.50 -18.57
CA ASP A 329 -14.43 5.58 -19.41
C ASP A 329 -14.86 4.32 -18.61
N GLY A 330 -13.98 3.80 -17.77
CA GLY A 330 -14.27 2.68 -16.88
C GLY A 330 -15.39 3.00 -15.89
N ILE A 331 -15.35 4.16 -15.25
CA ILE A 331 -16.41 4.61 -14.32
C ILE A 331 -17.72 4.85 -15.07
N ILE A 332 -17.70 5.48 -16.23
CA ILE A 332 -18.89 5.71 -17.07
C ILE A 332 -19.52 4.36 -17.47
N LYS A 333 -18.73 3.42 -17.96
CA LYS A 333 -19.24 2.09 -18.32
C LYS A 333 -19.89 1.40 -17.12
N PHE A 334 -19.21 1.43 -15.97
CA PHE A 334 -19.69 0.84 -14.74
C PHE A 334 -21.07 1.40 -14.33
N THR A 335 -21.26 2.71 -14.41
CA THR A 335 -22.51 3.38 -14.03
C THR A 335 -23.62 3.17 -15.06
N LEU A 336 -23.32 3.28 -16.36
CA LEU A 336 -24.32 3.05 -17.43
C LEU A 336 -24.86 1.63 -17.43
N GLU A 337 -24.04 0.63 -17.10
CA GLU A 337 -24.44 -0.77 -17.06
C GLU A 337 -24.97 -1.22 -15.70
N ARG A 338 -25.26 -0.28 -14.77
CA ARG A 338 -25.68 -0.62 -13.40
C ARG A 338 -26.92 -1.49 -13.33
N SER A 339 -27.96 -1.19 -14.13
CA SER A 339 -29.20 -1.96 -14.13
C SER A 339 -28.97 -3.43 -14.52
N LYS A 340 -28.16 -3.66 -15.56
CA LYS A 340 -27.75 -5.00 -16.01
C LYS A 340 -26.96 -5.73 -14.92
N ARG A 341 -26.04 -5.05 -14.26
CA ARG A 341 -25.23 -5.59 -13.17
C ARG A 341 -26.06 -5.98 -11.96
N LEU A 342 -26.99 -5.12 -11.53
CA LEU A 342 -27.90 -5.43 -10.41
C LEU A 342 -28.85 -6.58 -10.70
N GLU A 343 -29.31 -6.72 -11.93
CA GLU A 343 -30.12 -7.87 -12.35
C GLU A 343 -29.32 -9.18 -12.31
N ALA A 344 -28.07 -9.15 -12.78
CA ALA A 344 -27.16 -10.29 -12.70
C ALA A 344 -26.90 -10.71 -11.23
N LEU A 345 -26.69 -9.74 -10.32
CA LEU A 345 -26.55 -9.99 -8.89
C LEU A 345 -27.80 -10.64 -8.30
N ARG A 346 -28.98 -10.12 -8.57
CA ARG A 346 -30.26 -10.70 -8.13
C ARG A 346 -30.43 -12.14 -8.61
N THR A 347 -30.15 -12.38 -9.88
CA THR A 347 -30.26 -13.72 -10.49
C THR A 347 -29.26 -14.70 -9.87
N SER A 348 -28.07 -14.27 -9.51
CA SER A 348 -27.05 -15.12 -8.89
C SER A 348 -27.42 -15.54 -7.46
N ILE A 349 -28.14 -14.69 -6.73
CA ILE A 349 -28.59 -14.96 -5.35
C ILE A 349 -29.86 -15.82 -5.33
N SER A 350 -30.69 -15.74 -6.38
CA SER A 350 -31.99 -16.46 -6.49
C SER A 350 -31.84 -17.91 -6.96
N LYS A 351 -30.65 -18.35 -7.37
CA LYS A 351 -30.32 -19.73 -7.75
C LYS A 351 -29.59 -20.46 -6.63
#